data_e57fb9d0ac9cf902c98bce27af6196ac
#
_entry.id   e57fb9d0ac9cf902c98bce27af6196ac
#
_cell.length_a   1.000
_cell.length_b   1.000
_cell.length_c   1.000
_cell.angle_alpha   90.00
_cell.angle_beta   90.00
_cell.angle_gamma   90.00
#
_symmetry.space_group_name_H-M   'P 1'
#
loop_
_entity.id
_entity.type
_entity.pdbx_description
1 polymer ?
#
loop_
_entity_poly.entity_id
_entity_poly.type
_entity_poly.pdbx_seq_one_letter_code
_entity_poly.pdbx_strand_id
1 'polypeptide(L)'
;MKPILVITLLMLCLFTYSQRITNEFFVFESILSNDSVYNSFEKKANLIKESGFNGIEIFELDQFNEKLNAILKLGFKPSSLYTKLDLDEPELDPRLVDAIKMLKGLGTTICPYIIKKNKVSLHSRDKEVDKIAIHLLRKLSDLADESGLQVAIYPHLNFYVERVDHAASIAKKANKKNLGLSFNLCHWLATTNMDERLELNKQIRTLSPYLKMISINGANNIISSKSNIWGDYILRLGEGNFDVKGLVKYVAIDLGLNIPIGIQCYNLKGNKQLVEKISAQVNELKSF
;
A
#
# COMPACT_ATOMS: atom_id res chain seq x y z
N MET A 1 -28.32 68.46 2.89
CA MET A 1 -28.31 67.08 3.37
C MET A 1 -27.26 66.30 2.61
N LYS A 2 -26.19 65.85 3.25
CA LYS A 2 -25.13 65.05 2.63
C LYS A 2 -25.46 63.57 2.85
N PRO A 3 -25.39 62.69 1.82
CA PRO A 3 -25.58 61.29 2.05
C PRO A 3 -24.35 60.67 2.74
N ILE A 4 -24.59 59.96 3.82
CA ILE A 4 -23.60 59.13 4.54
C ILE A 4 -23.45 57.86 3.78
N LEU A 5 -22.25 57.65 3.18
CA LEU A 5 -21.86 56.41 2.51
C LEU A 5 -21.48 55.38 3.59
N VAL A 6 -22.31 54.42 3.85
CA VAL A 6 -22.03 53.29 4.74
C VAL A 6 -21.22 52.28 3.94
N ILE A 7 -19.90 52.25 4.14
CA ILE A 7 -19.00 51.19 3.59
C ILE A 7 -19.13 49.99 4.51
N THR A 8 -19.91 49.01 4.10
CA THR A 8 -19.95 47.68 4.76
C THR A 8 -18.72 46.90 4.36
N LEU A 9 -17.72 46.89 5.24
CA LEU A 9 -16.52 46.05 5.07
C LEU A 9 -16.90 44.60 5.30
N LEU A 10 -17.14 43.85 4.21
CA LEU A 10 -17.26 42.39 4.26
C LEU A 10 -15.88 41.80 4.58
N MET A 11 -15.62 41.51 5.87
CA MET A 11 -14.52 40.64 6.26
C MET A 11 -14.82 39.23 5.75
N LEU A 12 -14.29 38.88 4.59
CA LEU A 12 -14.14 37.49 4.16
C LEU A 12 -13.13 36.84 5.10
N CYS A 13 -13.60 36.25 6.19
CA CYS A 13 -12.80 35.28 6.93
C CYS A 13 -12.55 34.09 6.01
N LEU A 14 -11.42 34.12 5.31
CA LEU A 14 -10.84 32.93 4.69
C LEU A 14 -10.46 31.99 5.82
N PHE A 15 -11.41 31.16 6.26
CA PHE A 15 -11.08 29.98 7.01
C PHE A 15 -10.23 29.11 6.07
N THR A 16 -8.93 29.17 6.21
CA THR A 16 -8.04 28.14 5.67
C THR A 16 -8.39 26.85 6.41
N TYR A 17 -9.34 26.11 5.86
CA TYR A 17 -9.58 24.75 6.30
C TYR A 17 -8.30 23.98 6.02
N SER A 18 -7.51 23.72 7.06
CA SER A 18 -6.43 22.75 6.98
C SER A 18 -7.09 21.42 6.58
N GLN A 19 -6.84 20.98 5.35
CA GLN A 19 -7.36 19.70 4.87
C GLN A 19 -6.61 18.60 5.59
N ARG A 20 -7.33 17.85 6.42
CA ARG A 20 -6.76 16.75 7.19
C ARG A 20 -6.91 15.44 6.44
N ILE A 21 -5.82 14.70 6.29
CA ILE A 21 -5.86 13.35 5.73
C ILE A 21 -6.51 12.41 6.73
N THR A 22 -7.58 11.73 6.29
CA THR A 22 -8.35 10.77 7.09
C THR A 22 -8.04 9.31 6.74
N ASN A 23 -7.17 9.10 5.77
CA ASN A 23 -6.73 7.76 5.36
C ASN A 23 -6.16 6.97 6.55
N GLU A 24 -6.41 5.67 6.58
CA GLU A 24 -5.78 4.77 7.53
C GLU A 24 -4.30 4.56 7.18
N PHE A 25 -3.42 4.69 8.18
CA PHE A 25 -2.00 4.37 8.07
C PHE A 25 -1.71 3.08 8.83
N PHE A 26 -1.08 2.13 8.17
CA PHE A 26 -0.65 0.87 8.76
C PHE A 26 0.82 0.57 8.45
N VAL A 27 1.42 -0.36 9.17
CA VAL A 27 2.84 -0.70 9.02
C VAL A 27 2.98 -2.12 8.49
N PHE A 28 3.96 -2.32 7.60
CA PHE A 28 4.30 -3.64 7.08
C PHE A 28 4.96 -4.49 8.17
N GLU A 29 4.65 -5.80 8.20
CA GLU A 29 5.18 -6.75 9.20
C GLU A 29 6.71 -6.82 9.22
N SER A 30 7.36 -6.43 8.13
CA SER A 30 8.82 -6.41 8.01
C SER A 30 9.53 -5.44 8.97
N ILE A 31 8.80 -4.52 9.62
CA ILE A 31 9.37 -3.64 10.63
C ILE A 31 9.93 -4.45 11.80
N LEU A 32 11.09 -4.03 12.34
CA LEU A 32 11.74 -4.67 13.48
C LEU A 32 12.02 -6.17 13.30
N SER A 33 12.15 -6.66 12.06
CA SER A 33 12.36 -8.09 11.78
C SER A 33 13.65 -8.66 12.42
N ASN A 34 14.63 -7.80 12.72
CA ASN A 34 15.90 -8.18 13.35
C ASN A 34 16.06 -7.66 14.78
N ASP A 35 14.99 -7.19 15.41
CA ASP A 35 15.04 -6.70 16.77
C ASP A 35 14.87 -7.85 17.78
N SER A 36 15.77 -7.97 18.76
CA SER A 36 15.74 -9.04 19.74
C SER A 36 14.65 -8.87 20.81
N VAL A 37 14.18 -7.66 21.05
CA VAL A 37 13.11 -7.35 22.03
C VAL A 37 11.75 -7.60 21.41
N TYR A 38 11.55 -7.12 20.15
CA TYR A 38 10.30 -7.25 19.39
C TYR A 38 10.35 -8.45 18.43
N ASN A 39 10.81 -9.59 18.94
CA ASN A 39 11.05 -10.82 18.19
C ASN A 39 9.78 -11.67 17.93
N SER A 40 8.63 -11.31 18.50
CA SER A 40 7.35 -11.95 18.22
C SER A 40 6.40 -10.98 17.51
N PHE A 41 5.48 -11.54 16.72
CA PHE A 41 4.46 -10.76 16.02
C PHE A 41 3.57 -9.96 17.00
N GLU A 42 3.16 -10.57 18.14
CA GLU A 42 2.33 -9.91 19.15
C GLU A 42 3.01 -8.67 19.73
N LYS A 43 4.31 -8.76 20.07
CA LYS A 43 5.07 -7.62 20.59
C LYS A 43 5.19 -6.50 19.57
N LYS A 44 5.42 -6.82 18.29
CA LYS A 44 5.44 -5.83 17.20
C LYS A 44 4.09 -5.16 17.05
N ALA A 45 3.01 -5.95 16.92
CA ALA A 45 1.66 -5.44 16.74
C ALA A 45 1.25 -4.52 17.90
N ASN A 46 1.60 -4.86 19.14
CA ASN A 46 1.31 -4.03 20.30
C ASN A 46 2.07 -2.68 20.23
N LEU A 47 3.37 -2.71 19.95
CA LEU A 47 4.16 -1.47 19.80
C LEU A 47 3.61 -0.58 18.68
N ILE A 48 3.26 -1.15 17.52
CA ILE A 48 2.71 -0.40 16.38
C ILE A 48 1.38 0.24 16.78
N LYS A 49 0.49 -0.49 17.46
CA LYS A 49 -0.77 0.04 17.98
C LYS A 49 -0.54 1.19 18.96
N GLU A 50 0.33 1.00 19.96
CA GLU A 50 0.68 2.03 20.96
C GLU A 50 1.29 3.28 20.30
N SER A 51 1.95 3.13 19.16
CA SER A 51 2.51 4.23 18.38
C SER A 51 1.48 4.98 17.50
N GLY A 52 0.18 4.62 17.57
CA GLY A 52 -0.91 5.36 16.95
C GLY A 52 -1.21 5.01 15.49
N PHE A 53 -0.69 3.89 14.98
CA PHE A 53 -1.08 3.37 13.67
C PHE A 53 -2.48 2.73 13.71
N ASN A 54 -3.14 2.66 12.56
CA ASN A 54 -4.49 2.10 12.43
C ASN A 54 -4.48 0.57 12.34
N GLY A 55 -3.37 -0.03 11.89
CA GLY A 55 -3.26 -1.47 11.72
C GLY A 55 -1.87 -1.94 11.34
N ILE A 56 -1.77 -3.23 11.05
CA ILE A 56 -0.55 -3.93 10.65
C ILE A 56 -0.85 -4.85 9.47
N GLU A 57 0.16 -5.07 8.62
CA GLU A 57 0.14 -6.12 7.59
C GLU A 57 0.27 -7.51 8.24
N ILE A 58 -0.38 -8.52 7.64
CA ILE A 58 -0.02 -9.92 7.80
C ILE A 58 0.78 -10.32 6.56
N PHE A 59 2.03 -10.70 6.78
CA PHE A 59 2.93 -11.16 5.72
C PHE A 59 2.81 -12.68 5.59
N GLU A 60 2.35 -13.14 4.42
CA GLU A 60 2.15 -14.54 4.03
C GLU A 60 1.17 -15.32 4.93
N LEU A 61 0.93 -16.57 4.56
CA LEU A 61 -0.02 -17.44 5.23
C LEU A 61 0.62 -18.23 6.39
N ASP A 62 1.93 -18.15 6.54
CA ASP A 62 2.63 -18.84 7.63
C ASP A 62 2.28 -18.20 8.97
N GLN A 63 1.88 -19.04 9.93
CA GLN A 63 1.40 -18.61 11.25
C GLN A 63 0.20 -17.62 11.18
N PHE A 64 -0.60 -17.67 10.10
CA PHE A 64 -1.70 -16.74 9.88
C PHE A 64 -2.67 -16.68 11.07
N ASN A 65 -3.10 -17.82 11.57
CA ASN A 65 -4.06 -17.92 12.68
C ASN A 65 -3.50 -17.28 13.97
N GLU A 66 -2.23 -17.52 14.26
CA GLU A 66 -1.54 -16.95 15.43
C GLU A 66 -1.44 -15.43 15.31
N LYS A 67 -1.05 -14.94 14.13
CA LYS A 67 -0.93 -13.51 13.84
C LYS A 67 -2.30 -12.81 13.91
N LEU A 68 -3.31 -13.39 13.29
CA LEU A 68 -4.68 -12.84 13.32
C LEU A 68 -5.23 -12.80 14.75
N ASN A 69 -5.07 -13.89 15.53
CA ASN A 69 -5.51 -13.93 16.91
C ASN A 69 -4.81 -12.87 17.77
N ALA A 70 -3.50 -12.66 17.60
CA ALA A 70 -2.76 -11.62 18.29
C ALA A 70 -3.30 -10.21 17.96
N ILE A 71 -3.58 -9.94 16.69
CA ILE A 71 -4.17 -8.66 16.25
C ILE A 71 -5.55 -8.44 16.89
N LEU A 72 -6.43 -9.45 16.81
CA LEU A 72 -7.80 -9.36 17.34
C LEU A 72 -7.82 -9.20 18.87
N LYS A 73 -6.97 -9.94 19.59
CA LYS A 73 -6.81 -9.81 21.05
C LYS A 73 -6.40 -8.39 21.47
N LEU A 74 -5.59 -7.75 20.66
CA LEU A 74 -5.19 -6.36 20.87
C LEU A 74 -6.30 -5.37 20.50
N GLY A 75 -7.42 -5.79 19.88
CA GLY A 75 -8.39 -4.89 19.26
C GLY A 75 -7.77 -4.02 18.18
N PHE A 76 -6.84 -4.59 17.41
CA PHE A 76 -6.11 -3.92 16.33
C PHE A 76 -6.60 -4.42 14.98
N LYS A 77 -6.23 -3.77 13.87
CA LYS A 77 -6.73 -4.10 12.53
C LYS A 77 -5.69 -4.87 11.71
N PRO A 78 -6.05 -6.03 11.11
CA PRO A 78 -5.27 -6.64 10.03
C PRO A 78 -5.53 -5.83 8.74
N SER A 79 -4.70 -4.80 8.45
CA SER A 79 -4.97 -3.85 7.37
C SER A 79 -4.75 -4.46 5.98
N SER A 80 -3.76 -5.34 5.85
CA SER A 80 -3.50 -6.07 4.60
C SER A 80 -3.03 -7.49 4.86
N LEU A 81 -3.34 -8.38 3.91
CA LEU A 81 -2.73 -9.71 3.79
C LEU A 81 -1.89 -9.73 2.52
N TYR A 82 -0.57 -9.69 2.66
CA TYR A 82 0.36 -9.87 1.55
C TYR A 82 0.53 -11.37 1.28
N THR A 83 0.23 -11.83 0.06
CA THR A 83 0.18 -13.28 -0.21
C THR A 83 0.55 -13.61 -1.65
N LYS A 84 1.01 -14.82 -1.86
CA LYS A 84 1.41 -15.33 -3.17
C LYS A 84 0.20 -15.73 -4.02
N LEU A 85 0.22 -15.35 -5.31
CA LEU A 85 -0.60 -15.93 -6.36
C LEU A 85 0.34 -16.59 -7.40
N ASP A 86 0.42 -17.90 -7.38
CA ASP A 86 1.32 -18.67 -8.23
C ASP A 86 0.57 -19.11 -9.52
N LEU A 87 1.02 -18.61 -10.68
CA LEU A 87 0.38 -18.91 -11.98
C LEU A 87 0.72 -20.30 -12.53
N ASP A 88 1.58 -21.04 -11.88
CA ASP A 88 1.85 -22.45 -12.21
C ASP A 88 0.89 -23.40 -11.48
N GLU A 89 0.12 -22.89 -10.51
CA GLU A 89 -0.91 -23.63 -9.81
C GLU A 89 -2.30 -23.35 -10.44
N PRO A 90 -3.13 -24.36 -10.69
CA PRO A 90 -4.43 -24.19 -11.36
C PRO A 90 -5.51 -23.57 -10.46
N GLU A 91 -5.32 -23.61 -9.15
CA GLU A 91 -6.27 -23.17 -8.14
C GLU A 91 -5.60 -22.27 -7.08
N LEU A 92 -6.43 -21.57 -6.30
CA LEU A 92 -5.97 -20.81 -5.15
C LEU A 92 -5.47 -21.74 -4.04
N ASP A 93 -4.44 -21.31 -3.31
CA ASP A 93 -3.99 -22.03 -2.11
C ASP A 93 -5.18 -22.18 -1.12
N PRO A 94 -5.53 -23.42 -0.69
CA PRO A 94 -6.62 -23.63 0.26
C PRO A 94 -6.46 -22.82 1.55
N ARG A 95 -5.22 -22.58 2.01
CA ARG A 95 -4.95 -21.76 3.19
C ARG A 95 -5.38 -20.30 2.97
N LEU A 96 -5.22 -19.79 1.75
CA LEU A 96 -5.69 -18.44 1.39
C LEU A 96 -7.21 -18.37 1.42
N VAL A 97 -7.89 -19.41 0.91
CA VAL A 97 -9.36 -19.51 0.96
C VAL A 97 -9.87 -19.43 2.40
N ASP A 98 -9.25 -20.17 3.31
CA ASP A 98 -9.63 -20.17 4.73
C ASP A 98 -9.28 -18.84 5.41
N ALA A 99 -8.11 -18.26 5.13
CA ALA A 99 -7.71 -16.96 5.65
C ALA A 99 -8.71 -15.84 5.26
N ILE A 100 -9.18 -15.82 4.01
CA ILE A 100 -10.17 -14.84 3.53
C ILE A 100 -11.49 -14.96 4.31
N LYS A 101 -11.97 -16.17 4.57
CA LYS A 101 -13.18 -16.40 5.38
C LYS A 101 -13.00 -15.88 6.81
N MET A 102 -11.82 -16.09 7.41
CA MET A 102 -11.51 -15.61 8.76
C MET A 102 -11.38 -14.08 8.84
N LEU A 103 -11.00 -13.43 7.74
CA LEU A 103 -10.90 -11.96 7.64
C LEU A 103 -12.23 -11.28 7.36
N LYS A 104 -13.34 -12.02 7.23
CA LYS A 104 -14.67 -11.47 6.92
C LYS A 104 -15.03 -10.33 7.88
N GLY A 105 -15.39 -9.19 7.30
CA GLY A 105 -15.84 -8.00 8.04
C GLY A 105 -14.71 -7.20 8.73
N LEU A 106 -13.44 -7.61 8.62
CA LEU A 106 -12.32 -6.88 9.24
C LEU A 106 -11.77 -5.74 8.39
N GLY A 107 -12.26 -5.59 7.15
CA GLY A 107 -11.83 -4.51 6.24
C GLY A 107 -10.37 -4.66 5.77
N THR A 108 -9.86 -5.88 5.74
CA THR A 108 -8.51 -6.20 5.26
C THR A 108 -8.45 -6.12 3.74
N THR A 109 -7.36 -5.58 3.19
CA THR A 109 -7.07 -5.64 1.76
C THR A 109 -6.21 -6.86 1.46
N ILE A 110 -6.69 -7.74 0.57
CA ILE A 110 -5.89 -8.89 0.11
C ILE A 110 -4.92 -8.41 -0.97
N CYS A 111 -3.63 -8.59 -0.75
CA CYS A 111 -2.56 -8.05 -1.60
C CYS A 111 -1.78 -9.18 -2.30
N PRO A 112 -2.32 -9.81 -3.39
CA PRO A 112 -1.61 -10.85 -4.08
C PRO A 112 -0.44 -10.28 -4.90
N TYR A 113 0.77 -10.79 -4.65
CA TYR A 113 1.88 -10.67 -5.60
C TYR A 113 1.87 -11.87 -6.54
N ILE A 114 2.10 -11.62 -7.83
CA ILE A 114 1.87 -12.64 -8.87
C ILE A 114 3.20 -13.17 -9.38
N ILE A 115 3.41 -14.48 -9.23
CA ILE A 115 4.61 -15.17 -9.70
C ILE A 115 4.31 -16.19 -10.78
N LYS A 116 5.35 -16.46 -11.59
CA LYS A 116 5.43 -17.59 -12.51
C LYS A 116 6.86 -18.09 -12.51
N LYS A 117 7.07 -19.37 -12.21
CA LYS A 117 8.42 -19.98 -12.03
C LYS A 117 9.21 -20.03 -13.32
N ASN A 118 8.57 -20.37 -14.43
CA ASN A 118 9.20 -20.52 -15.74
C ASN A 118 8.98 -19.26 -16.57
N LYS A 119 9.69 -18.17 -16.25
CA LYS A 119 9.62 -16.93 -17.02
C LYS A 119 10.43 -17.03 -18.31
N VAL A 120 9.82 -16.75 -19.43
CA VAL A 120 10.53 -16.57 -20.72
C VAL A 120 11.27 -15.21 -20.75
N SER A 121 10.77 -14.20 -20.03
CA SER A 121 11.41 -12.89 -19.85
C SER A 121 10.81 -12.17 -18.65
N LEU A 122 11.66 -11.44 -17.88
CA LEU A 122 11.24 -10.64 -16.72
C LEU A 122 10.31 -9.46 -17.10
N HIS A 123 10.32 -9.02 -18.36
CA HIS A 123 9.60 -7.83 -18.83
C HIS A 123 8.53 -8.13 -19.88
N SER A 124 8.33 -9.40 -20.26
CA SER A 124 7.34 -9.73 -21.29
C SER A 124 5.95 -9.95 -20.69
N ARG A 125 5.02 -9.13 -21.13
CA ARG A 125 3.58 -9.36 -20.93
C ARG A 125 3.15 -10.47 -21.90
N ASP A 126 2.97 -11.66 -21.37
CA ASP A 126 2.46 -12.79 -22.14
C ASP A 126 0.93 -12.81 -22.02
N LYS A 127 0.24 -12.68 -23.17
CA LYS A 127 -1.24 -12.63 -23.20
C LYS A 127 -1.88 -13.91 -22.68
N GLU A 128 -1.26 -15.07 -22.88
CA GLU A 128 -1.80 -16.36 -22.39
C GLU A 128 -1.58 -16.47 -20.87
N VAL A 129 -0.44 -16.03 -20.37
CA VAL A 129 -0.18 -15.96 -18.92
C VAL A 129 -1.09 -14.93 -18.24
N ASP A 130 -1.35 -13.77 -18.88
CA ASP A 130 -2.34 -12.81 -18.39
C ASP A 130 -3.73 -13.42 -18.24
N LYS A 131 -4.16 -14.32 -19.15
CA LYS A 131 -5.46 -15.01 -19.03
C LYS A 131 -5.54 -15.87 -17.78
N ILE A 132 -4.45 -16.58 -17.45
CA ILE A 132 -4.37 -17.37 -16.22
C ILE A 132 -4.46 -16.45 -14.99
N ALA A 133 -3.68 -15.37 -14.97
CA ALA A 133 -3.72 -14.39 -13.88
C ALA A 133 -5.13 -13.79 -13.70
N ILE A 134 -5.79 -13.41 -14.79
CA ILE A 134 -7.17 -12.88 -14.77
C ILE A 134 -8.15 -13.91 -14.22
N HIS A 135 -8.02 -15.18 -14.62
CA HIS A 135 -8.89 -16.24 -14.15
C HIS A 135 -8.78 -16.45 -12.63
N LEU A 136 -7.55 -16.59 -12.13
CA LEU A 136 -7.31 -16.77 -10.69
C LEU A 136 -7.71 -15.54 -9.88
N LEU A 137 -7.44 -14.34 -10.39
CA LEU A 137 -7.84 -13.10 -9.74
C LEU A 137 -9.36 -12.92 -9.70
N ARG A 138 -10.11 -13.40 -10.69
CA ARG A 138 -11.58 -13.42 -10.62
C ARG A 138 -12.07 -14.33 -9.51
N LYS A 139 -11.53 -15.57 -9.41
CA LYS A 139 -11.85 -16.48 -8.30
C LYS A 139 -11.54 -15.87 -6.93
N LEU A 140 -10.35 -15.28 -6.80
CA LEU A 140 -9.93 -14.60 -5.57
C LEU A 140 -10.85 -13.41 -5.23
N SER A 141 -11.21 -12.63 -6.24
CA SER A 141 -12.08 -11.48 -6.08
C SER A 141 -13.50 -11.88 -5.65
N ASP A 142 -14.06 -12.93 -6.24
CA ASP A 142 -15.40 -13.43 -5.86
C ASP A 142 -15.41 -13.89 -4.40
N LEU A 143 -14.42 -14.67 -3.99
CA LEU A 143 -14.27 -15.12 -2.61
C LEU A 143 -14.08 -13.95 -1.63
N ALA A 144 -13.28 -12.96 -2.00
CA ALA A 144 -13.06 -11.76 -1.19
C ALA A 144 -14.32 -10.90 -1.08
N ASP A 145 -15.11 -10.79 -2.16
CA ASP A 145 -16.37 -10.03 -2.18
C ASP A 145 -17.43 -10.63 -1.23
N GLU A 146 -17.56 -11.97 -1.20
CA GLU A 146 -18.41 -12.69 -0.24
C GLU A 146 -18.04 -12.41 1.22
N SER A 147 -16.80 -12.03 1.46
CA SER A 147 -16.25 -11.67 2.76
C SER A 147 -16.22 -10.14 3.00
N GLY A 148 -16.68 -9.33 2.03
CA GLY A 148 -16.66 -7.86 2.11
C GLY A 148 -15.25 -7.25 2.02
N LEU A 149 -14.31 -7.95 1.36
CA LEU A 149 -12.91 -7.56 1.27
C LEU A 149 -12.54 -7.03 -0.11
N GLN A 150 -11.52 -6.16 -0.15
CA GLN A 150 -10.91 -5.67 -1.38
C GLN A 150 -9.70 -6.53 -1.77
N VAL A 151 -9.43 -6.61 -3.07
CA VAL A 151 -8.22 -7.25 -3.61
C VAL A 151 -7.39 -6.18 -4.33
N ALA A 152 -6.12 -6.07 -3.97
CA ALA A 152 -5.16 -5.12 -4.56
C ALA A 152 -3.95 -5.88 -5.12
N ILE A 153 -3.90 -6.12 -6.43
CA ILE A 153 -2.70 -6.70 -7.06
C ILE A 153 -1.49 -5.92 -6.60
N TYR A 154 -0.47 -6.62 -6.09
CA TYR A 154 0.76 -6.03 -5.58
C TYR A 154 1.87 -6.12 -6.64
N PRO A 155 2.15 -5.06 -7.44
CA PRO A 155 3.28 -5.05 -8.36
C PRO A 155 4.59 -5.16 -7.59
N HIS A 156 5.44 -6.11 -7.97
CA HIS A 156 6.69 -6.38 -7.28
C HIS A 156 7.82 -6.61 -8.27
N LEU A 157 8.93 -5.89 -8.13
CA LEU A 157 10.14 -6.05 -8.94
C LEU A 157 10.55 -7.53 -9.00
N ASN A 158 10.91 -8.01 -10.19
CA ASN A 158 11.31 -9.39 -10.49
C ASN A 158 10.18 -10.44 -10.43
N PHE A 159 8.91 -10.06 -10.19
CA PHE A 159 7.78 -10.97 -10.28
C PHE A 159 7.07 -10.85 -11.63
N TYR A 160 6.06 -11.70 -11.90
CA TYR A 160 5.38 -11.66 -13.19
C TYR A 160 4.67 -10.32 -13.41
N VAL A 161 4.01 -9.78 -12.39
CA VAL A 161 3.44 -8.43 -12.42
C VAL A 161 4.32 -7.51 -11.59
N GLU A 162 5.23 -6.81 -12.26
CA GLU A 162 6.15 -5.89 -11.59
C GLU A 162 5.81 -4.40 -11.79
N ARG A 163 5.03 -4.07 -12.83
CA ARG A 163 4.68 -2.67 -13.15
C ARG A 163 3.20 -2.37 -12.86
N VAL A 164 2.96 -1.17 -12.38
CA VAL A 164 1.60 -0.71 -12.03
C VAL A 164 0.65 -0.66 -13.23
N ASP A 165 1.13 -0.33 -14.43
CA ASP A 165 0.34 -0.30 -15.65
C ASP A 165 -0.05 -1.72 -16.14
N HIS A 166 0.79 -2.74 -15.88
CA HIS A 166 0.45 -4.14 -16.12
C HIS A 166 -0.63 -4.61 -15.13
N ALA A 167 -0.47 -4.32 -13.84
CA ALA A 167 -1.48 -4.64 -12.83
C ALA A 167 -2.84 -4.00 -13.16
N ALA A 168 -2.85 -2.71 -13.56
CA ALA A 168 -4.07 -2.02 -13.97
C ALA A 168 -4.73 -2.66 -15.19
N SER A 169 -3.94 -3.08 -16.20
CA SER A 169 -4.45 -3.80 -17.37
C SER A 169 -5.12 -5.12 -17.00
N ILE A 170 -4.52 -5.89 -16.09
CA ILE A 170 -5.07 -7.15 -15.58
C ILE A 170 -6.36 -6.88 -14.79
N ALA A 171 -6.34 -5.94 -13.85
CA ALA A 171 -7.51 -5.57 -13.04
C ALA A 171 -8.69 -5.12 -13.91
N LYS A 172 -8.42 -4.26 -14.92
CA LYS A 172 -9.42 -3.83 -15.90
C LYS A 172 -10.05 -5.00 -16.67
N LYS A 173 -9.22 -5.94 -17.15
CA LYS A 173 -9.70 -7.14 -17.90
C LYS A 173 -10.43 -8.12 -16.99
N ALA A 174 -10.05 -8.22 -15.72
CA ALA A 174 -10.76 -9.05 -14.74
C ALA A 174 -12.17 -8.52 -14.46
N ASN A 175 -12.38 -7.20 -14.53
CA ASN A 175 -13.66 -6.51 -14.43
C ASN A 175 -14.46 -6.85 -13.15
N LYS A 176 -13.81 -6.77 -12.00
CA LYS A 176 -14.41 -6.96 -10.66
C LYS A 176 -14.33 -5.66 -9.87
N LYS A 177 -15.41 -5.25 -9.19
CA LYS A 177 -15.48 -3.96 -8.46
C LYS A 177 -14.54 -3.89 -7.26
N ASN A 178 -14.37 -5.01 -6.57
CA ASN A 178 -13.50 -5.13 -5.39
C ASN A 178 -12.05 -5.44 -5.75
N LEU A 179 -11.70 -5.60 -7.05
CA LEU A 179 -10.34 -5.85 -7.54
C LEU A 179 -9.72 -4.57 -8.12
N GLY A 180 -8.51 -4.30 -7.71
CA GLY A 180 -7.67 -3.23 -8.23
C GLY A 180 -6.20 -3.53 -8.05
N LEU A 181 -5.42 -2.50 -7.74
CA LEU A 181 -3.98 -2.64 -7.50
C LEU A 181 -3.53 -1.79 -6.31
N SER A 182 -2.39 -2.16 -5.76
CA SER A 182 -1.59 -1.34 -4.86
C SER A 182 -0.55 -0.54 -5.66
N PHE A 183 -0.40 0.75 -5.35
CA PHE A 183 0.76 1.50 -5.80
C PHE A 183 1.86 1.42 -4.74
N ASN A 184 2.99 0.80 -5.08
CA ASN A 184 4.10 0.60 -4.14
C ASN A 184 5.28 1.47 -4.57
N LEU A 185 5.58 2.52 -3.79
CA LEU A 185 6.58 3.52 -4.16
C LEU A 185 7.95 2.91 -4.49
N CYS A 186 8.48 2.03 -3.63
CA CYS A 186 9.80 1.44 -3.85
C CYS A 186 9.88 0.58 -5.13
N HIS A 187 8.83 -0.21 -5.42
CA HIS A 187 8.79 -1.02 -6.64
C HIS A 187 8.53 -0.16 -7.89
N TRP A 188 7.72 0.89 -7.77
CA TRP A 188 7.51 1.84 -8.84
C TRP A 188 8.82 2.55 -9.22
N LEU A 189 9.60 3.02 -8.23
CA LEU A 189 10.93 3.60 -8.45
C LEU A 189 11.88 2.60 -9.11
N ALA A 190 11.84 1.33 -8.69
CA ALA A 190 12.71 0.28 -9.23
C ALA A 190 12.38 -0.13 -10.67
N THR A 191 11.18 0.19 -11.17
CA THR A 191 10.69 -0.23 -12.49
C THR A 191 10.45 0.94 -13.45
N THR A 192 10.77 2.18 -13.06
CA THR A 192 10.59 3.39 -13.87
C THR A 192 11.91 4.12 -14.12
N ASN A 193 12.00 4.76 -15.29
CA ASN A 193 13.07 5.71 -15.59
C ASN A 193 12.71 7.13 -15.12
N MET A 194 13.63 8.09 -15.27
CA MET A 194 13.42 9.47 -14.80
C MET A 194 12.27 10.18 -15.54
N ASP A 195 12.12 9.96 -16.84
CA ASP A 195 11.03 10.58 -17.63
C ASP A 195 9.67 10.09 -17.18
N GLU A 196 9.52 8.78 -16.92
CA GLU A 196 8.29 8.20 -16.36
C GLU A 196 7.96 8.78 -14.98
N ARG A 197 8.97 9.10 -14.17
CA ARG A 197 8.78 9.66 -12.82
C ARG A 197 8.27 11.11 -12.84
N LEU A 198 8.62 11.89 -13.88
CA LEU A 198 8.06 13.24 -14.08
C LEU A 198 6.55 13.21 -14.32
N GLU A 199 6.02 12.09 -14.83
CA GLU A 199 4.60 11.90 -15.11
C GLU A 199 3.82 11.23 -13.96
N LEU A 200 4.41 11.13 -12.73
CA LEU A 200 3.81 10.40 -11.60
C LEU A 200 2.36 10.78 -11.34
N ASN A 201 2.05 12.06 -11.20
CA ASN A 201 0.70 12.54 -10.90
C ASN A 201 -0.31 12.14 -12.00
N LYS A 202 0.11 12.19 -13.26
CA LYS A 202 -0.71 11.75 -14.40
C LYS A 202 -0.92 10.24 -14.38
N GLN A 203 0.11 9.46 -14.05
CA GLN A 203 0.00 8.01 -13.89
C GLN A 203 -0.96 7.67 -12.74
N ILE A 204 -0.80 8.25 -11.55
CA ILE A 204 -1.68 8.04 -10.40
C ILE A 204 -3.13 8.41 -10.74
N ARG A 205 -3.37 9.52 -11.42
CA ARG A 205 -4.71 9.91 -11.88
C ARG A 205 -5.32 8.85 -12.81
N THR A 206 -4.53 8.33 -13.74
CA THR A 206 -4.98 7.26 -14.67
C THR A 206 -5.29 5.96 -13.93
N LEU A 207 -4.52 5.64 -12.90
CA LEU A 207 -4.68 4.44 -12.06
C LEU A 207 -5.77 4.59 -11.00
N SER A 208 -6.18 5.82 -10.66
CA SER A 208 -7.07 6.11 -9.51
C SER A 208 -8.36 5.28 -9.47
N PRO A 209 -9.04 4.92 -10.58
CA PRO A 209 -10.22 4.07 -10.53
C PRO A 209 -9.95 2.64 -10.04
N TYR A 210 -8.69 2.21 -10.13
CA TYR A 210 -8.25 0.86 -9.74
C TYR A 210 -7.42 0.84 -8.46
N LEU A 211 -7.03 2.00 -7.91
CA LEU A 211 -6.25 2.03 -6.68
C LEU A 211 -7.08 1.58 -5.48
N LYS A 212 -6.61 0.57 -4.78
CA LYS A 212 -7.21 0.04 -3.54
C LYS A 212 -6.33 0.30 -2.31
N MET A 213 -5.05 0.57 -2.53
CA MET A 213 -4.06 0.83 -1.49
C MET A 213 -2.85 1.52 -2.11
N ILE A 214 -2.09 2.28 -1.32
CA ILE A 214 -0.73 2.66 -1.65
C ILE A 214 0.23 2.24 -0.54
N SER A 215 1.51 2.01 -0.87
CA SER A 215 2.56 1.92 0.14
C SER A 215 3.65 2.95 -0.12
N ILE A 216 4.11 3.56 0.97
CA ILE A 216 5.10 4.63 0.99
C ILE A 216 6.24 4.32 1.95
N ASN A 217 7.35 4.99 1.73
CA ASN A 217 8.55 4.99 2.55
C ASN A 217 9.38 6.22 2.19
N GLY A 218 10.43 6.54 2.92
CA GLY A 218 11.46 7.47 2.44
C GLY A 218 12.20 6.86 1.25
N ALA A 219 12.59 7.67 0.27
CA ALA A 219 13.27 7.19 -0.93
C ALA A 219 14.15 8.27 -1.57
N ASN A 220 15.16 7.83 -2.33
CA ASN A 220 15.92 8.69 -3.23
C ASN A 220 15.31 8.68 -4.64
N ASN A 221 15.12 9.83 -5.23
CA ASN A 221 14.67 9.97 -6.62
C ASN A 221 15.88 9.98 -7.58
N ILE A 222 16.57 8.86 -7.65
CA ILE A 222 17.72 8.62 -8.53
C ILE A 222 17.53 7.31 -9.28
N ILE A 223 18.31 7.04 -10.31
CA ILE A 223 18.41 5.70 -10.88
C ILE A 223 19.43 4.90 -10.05
N SER A 224 18.93 3.96 -9.26
CA SER A 224 19.77 3.13 -8.40
C SER A 224 20.51 2.05 -9.18
N SER A 225 21.68 1.65 -8.69
CA SER A 225 22.36 0.44 -9.15
C SER A 225 21.58 -0.81 -8.72
N LYS A 226 21.67 -1.89 -9.52
CA LYS A 226 21.00 -3.16 -9.19
C LYS A 226 21.38 -3.71 -7.82
N SER A 227 22.60 -3.46 -7.35
CA SER A 227 23.11 -3.94 -6.07
C SER A 227 22.61 -3.12 -4.87
N ASN A 228 22.09 -1.91 -5.07
CA ASN A 228 21.68 -1.01 -4.00
C ASN A 228 20.21 -0.56 -4.08
N ILE A 229 19.38 -1.17 -4.92
CA ILE A 229 18.00 -0.76 -5.15
C ILE A 229 17.25 -0.50 -3.85
N TRP A 230 17.31 -1.43 -2.91
CA TRP A 230 16.57 -1.29 -1.65
C TRP A 230 17.23 -0.31 -0.67
N GLY A 231 18.56 -0.10 -0.76
CA GLY A 231 19.25 0.93 0.00
C GLY A 231 18.90 2.34 -0.44
N ASP A 232 18.53 2.54 -1.70
CA ASP A 232 18.13 3.84 -2.24
C ASP A 232 16.62 4.07 -2.19
N TYR A 233 15.83 3.01 -2.36
CA TYR A 233 14.38 3.14 -2.53
C TYR A 233 13.56 2.74 -1.32
N ILE A 234 14.18 2.22 -0.25
CA ILE A 234 13.51 1.98 1.04
C ILE A 234 14.34 2.62 2.15
N LEU A 235 14.07 3.88 2.40
CA LEU A 235 14.59 4.65 3.50
C LEU A 235 13.50 4.81 4.57
N ARG A 236 13.89 5.26 5.76
CA ARG A 236 12.92 5.66 6.78
C ARG A 236 12.03 6.78 6.24
N LEU A 237 10.75 6.73 6.55
CA LEU A 237 9.82 7.79 6.18
C LEU A 237 10.35 9.16 6.68
N GLY A 238 10.37 10.14 5.79
CA GLY A 238 10.98 11.46 6.02
C GLY A 238 12.46 11.56 5.60
N GLU A 239 13.09 10.46 5.16
CA GLU A 239 14.45 10.46 4.59
C GLU A 239 14.42 10.35 3.05
N GLY A 240 15.53 10.74 2.43
CA GLY A 240 15.67 10.81 0.98
C GLY A 240 15.15 12.10 0.38
N ASN A 241 15.19 12.19 -0.95
CA ASN A 241 14.80 13.41 -1.69
C ASN A 241 13.57 13.21 -2.58
N PHE A 242 12.89 12.06 -2.50
CA PHE A 242 11.60 11.86 -3.17
C PHE A 242 10.49 12.57 -2.39
N ASP A 243 9.62 13.31 -3.08
CA ASP A 243 8.50 14.04 -2.45
C ASP A 243 7.35 13.10 -2.07
N VAL A 244 7.55 12.35 -0.98
CA VAL A 244 6.52 11.45 -0.42
C VAL A 244 5.30 12.25 0.08
N LYS A 245 5.54 13.44 0.64
CA LYS A 245 4.46 14.32 1.13
C LYS A 245 3.57 14.77 -0.01
N GLY A 246 4.14 15.20 -1.14
CA GLY A 246 3.40 15.55 -2.35
C GLY A 246 2.61 14.37 -2.92
N LEU A 247 3.18 13.17 -2.95
CA LEU A 247 2.46 11.97 -3.37
C LEU A 247 1.23 11.68 -2.50
N VAL A 248 1.40 11.69 -1.18
CA VAL A 248 0.30 11.43 -0.23
C VAL A 248 -0.78 12.51 -0.34
N LYS A 249 -0.39 13.78 -0.41
CA LYS A 249 -1.32 14.89 -0.64
C LYS A 249 -2.10 14.71 -1.93
N TYR A 250 -1.42 14.39 -3.02
CA TYR A 250 -2.07 14.19 -4.32
C TYR A 250 -3.11 13.08 -4.29
N VAL A 251 -2.78 11.93 -3.68
CA VAL A 251 -3.71 10.79 -3.56
C VAL A 251 -4.89 11.11 -2.64
N ALA A 252 -4.61 11.58 -1.44
CA ALA A 252 -5.62 11.71 -0.40
C ALA A 252 -6.48 12.97 -0.52
N ILE A 253 -5.88 14.10 -0.95
CA ILE A 253 -6.55 15.40 -1.01
C ILE A 253 -6.95 15.74 -2.44
N ASP A 254 -6.00 15.79 -3.37
CA ASP A 254 -6.26 16.29 -4.73
C ASP A 254 -7.14 15.32 -5.54
N LEU A 255 -7.01 14.01 -5.31
CA LEU A 255 -7.88 12.97 -5.88
C LEU A 255 -9.00 12.52 -4.96
N GLY A 256 -8.96 12.87 -3.67
CA GLY A 256 -9.98 12.50 -2.69
C GLY A 256 -10.07 10.98 -2.41
N LEU A 257 -8.99 10.23 -2.60
CA LEU A 257 -8.99 8.77 -2.42
C LEU A 257 -8.80 8.41 -0.95
N ASN A 258 -9.85 7.91 -0.30
CA ASN A 258 -9.77 7.39 1.05
C ASN A 258 -9.43 5.89 1.05
N ILE A 259 -8.19 5.56 0.68
CA ILE A 259 -7.65 4.20 0.63
C ILE A 259 -6.55 4.02 1.68
N PRO A 260 -6.29 2.78 2.17
CA PRO A 260 -5.23 2.52 3.14
C PRO A 260 -3.84 2.90 2.61
N ILE A 261 -3.00 3.43 3.50
CA ILE A 261 -1.61 3.82 3.23
C ILE A 261 -0.69 2.95 4.09
N GLY A 262 0.04 2.03 3.47
CA GLY A 262 1.00 1.17 4.12
C GLY A 262 2.38 1.82 4.23
N ILE A 263 3.07 1.61 5.34
CA ILE A 263 4.46 2.04 5.52
C ILE A 263 5.38 0.85 5.27
N GLN A 264 6.13 0.90 4.17
CA GLN A 264 7.13 -0.11 3.84
C GLN A 264 8.38 0.06 4.70
N CYS A 265 8.82 -1.03 5.34
CA CYS A 265 9.93 -1.01 6.29
C CYS A 265 10.96 -2.11 6.03
N TYR A 266 10.92 -2.76 4.87
CA TYR A 266 11.87 -3.83 4.53
C TYR A 266 13.32 -3.34 4.63
N ASN A 267 14.17 -4.14 5.29
CA ASN A 267 15.59 -3.85 5.53
C ASN A 267 15.90 -2.62 6.41
N LEU A 268 14.92 -1.92 6.94
CA LEU A 268 15.19 -0.86 7.89
C LEU A 268 15.66 -1.46 9.22
N LYS A 269 16.89 -1.15 9.60
CA LYS A 269 17.43 -1.51 10.92
C LYS A 269 16.95 -0.49 11.95
N GLY A 270 16.57 -0.97 13.11
CA GLY A 270 16.16 -0.08 14.20
C GLY A 270 15.51 -0.84 15.36
N ASN A 271 15.03 -0.08 16.30
CA ASN A 271 14.36 -0.51 17.51
C ASN A 271 13.04 0.25 17.67
N LYS A 272 12.47 0.29 18.88
CA LYS A 272 11.28 1.08 19.20
C LYS A 272 11.35 2.53 18.69
N GLN A 273 12.51 3.19 18.77
CA GLN A 273 12.69 4.56 18.30
C GLN A 273 12.48 4.71 16.78
N LEU A 274 12.72 3.66 15.99
CA LEU A 274 12.37 3.67 14.55
C LEU A 274 10.87 3.83 14.37
N VAL A 275 10.07 3.07 15.11
CA VAL A 275 8.60 3.11 15.04
C VAL A 275 8.08 4.48 15.47
N GLU A 276 8.61 5.02 16.56
CA GLU A 276 8.25 6.37 17.07
C GLU A 276 8.55 7.47 16.04
N LYS A 277 9.72 7.42 15.40
CA LYS A 277 10.08 8.38 14.33
C LYS A 277 9.18 8.27 13.12
N ILE A 278 8.85 7.06 12.68
CA ILE A 278 7.91 6.86 11.56
C ILE A 278 6.51 7.37 11.94
N SER A 279 6.05 7.12 13.17
CA SER A 279 4.78 7.63 13.68
C SER A 279 4.73 9.16 13.66
N ALA A 280 5.80 9.83 14.11
CA ALA A 280 5.90 11.28 14.05
C ALA A 280 5.76 11.80 12.61
N GLN A 281 6.44 11.18 11.64
CA GLN A 281 6.33 11.53 10.22
C GLN A 281 4.92 11.30 9.65
N VAL A 282 4.26 10.21 10.04
CA VAL A 282 2.85 9.97 9.66
C VAL A 282 1.93 11.07 10.20
N ASN A 283 2.17 11.54 11.43
CA ASN A 283 1.39 12.64 12.01
C ASN A 283 1.62 13.97 11.25
N GLU A 284 2.84 14.23 10.78
CA GLU A 284 3.13 15.35 9.88
C GLU A 284 2.42 15.22 8.53
N LEU A 285 2.36 14.01 7.96
CA LEU A 285 1.62 13.75 6.72
C LEU A 285 0.10 13.94 6.88
N LYS A 286 -0.46 13.78 8.07
CA LYS A 286 -1.89 13.97 8.32
C LYS A 286 -2.31 15.45 8.43
N SER A 287 -1.36 16.36 8.55
CA SER A 287 -1.59 17.80 8.71
C SER A 287 -1.06 18.57 7.50
N PHE A 288 -1.94 19.07 6.62
CA PHE A 288 -1.63 19.94 5.49
C PHE A 288 -2.26 21.31 5.65
#